data_1eca390bb5005c98b70aaec6cd4da269
#
_entry.id   1eca390bb5005c98b70aaec6cd4da269
#
_cell.length_a   1.000
_cell.length_b   1.000
_cell.length_c   1.000
_cell.angle_alpha   90.00
_cell.angle_beta   90.00
_cell.angle_gamma   90.00
#
_symmetry.space_group_name_H-M   'P 1'
#
loop_
_entity.id
_entity.type
_entity.pdbx_description
1 polymer ?
#
loop_
_entity_poly.entity_id
_entity_poly.type
_entity_poly.pdbx_seq_one_letter_code
_entity_poly.pdbx_strand_id
1 'polypeptide(L)'
;AGADLFFRTSQGEITDSRESEEETMDLKEIGQRAKNASYILGTMDSQRKNEGLRAAASELSGRREEILRANEEDLRLAREKGMARGLLDRLLLTPERIEGIVTGMAQVIDLEDPIGQVLSMKKRPNGLLIGQKRVPLGVVGIIYEARPNVTADAFALCFKTGNAVILRGGSDAINSNRAMVSCIRDGLKKCGIPEAFVQLITDTSRETATGFMRLNGYLDVLIPRGGAGLIRSVVENSTVPVIETGTGNCHVYVDESADLDMALDIVFNAKTQRIGVCNACESLLVHRDAAERFLP
;
A
#
# COMPACT_ATOMS: atom_id res chain seq x y z
N ALA A 1 -11.10 -2.31 33.60
CA ALA A 1 -9.83 -2.59 34.25
C ALA A 1 -9.27 -3.87 33.61
N GLY A 2 -8.53 -3.71 32.53
CA GLY A 2 -7.82 -4.80 31.85
C GLY A 2 -6.43 -4.90 32.47
N ALA A 3 -6.09 -6.05 33.02
CA ALA A 3 -4.74 -6.33 33.52
C ALA A 3 -3.83 -6.66 32.35
N ASP A 4 -2.81 -5.85 32.13
CA ASP A 4 -1.72 -6.17 31.21
C ASP A 4 -0.89 -7.31 31.81
N LEU A 5 -0.94 -8.49 31.19
CA LEU A 5 -0.13 -9.63 31.56
C LEU A 5 1.20 -9.56 30.78
N PHE A 6 2.27 -9.26 31.50
CA PHE A 6 3.63 -9.37 30.99
C PHE A 6 4.25 -10.72 31.39
N PHE A 7 4.70 -11.50 30.41
CA PHE A 7 5.49 -12.69 30.65
C PHE A 7 6.98 -12.40 30.41
N ARG A 8 7.83 -12.80 31.37
CA ARG A 8 9.29 -12.72 31.24
C ARG A 8 9.82 -14.02 30.67
N THR A 9 10.47 -13.97 29.51
CA THR A 9 11.21 -15.11 28.99
C THR A 9 12.54 -15.29 29.78
N SER A 10 13.13 -16.46 29.69
CA SER A 10 14.39 -16.83 30.40
C SER A 10 15.61 -15.98 29.96
N GLN A 11 15.48 -15.05 29.02
CA GLN A 11 16.53 -14.13 28.56
C GLN A 11 16.26 -12.65 28.87
N GLY A 12 15.19 -12.32 29.61
CA GLY A 12 14.98 -10.97 30.11
C GLY A 12 14.40 -9.95 29.13
N GLU A 13 13.99 -10.36 27.93
CA GLU A 13 13.30 -9.51 26.97
C GLU A 13 11.79 -9.43 27.28
N ILE A 14 11.27 -8.21 27.38
CA ILE A 14 9.84 -7.97 27.54
C ILE A 14 9.24 -7.96 26.13
N THR A 15 8.65 -9.08 25.71
CA THR A 15 7.83 -9.12 24.49
C THR A 15 6.40 -8.72 24.84
N ASP A 16 5.82 -7.80 24.05
CA ASP A 16 4.40 -7.47 24.15
C ASP A 16 3.61 -8.74 23.77
N SER A 17 2.72 -9.19 24.65
CA SER A 17 1.89 -10.39 24.44
C SER A 17 1.08 -10.34 23.13
N ARG A 18 0.85 -9.14 22.58
CA ARG A 18 0.14 -8.91 21.31
C ARG A 18 0.98 -9.30 20.09
N GLU A 19 2.31 -9.09 20.13
CA GLU A 19 3.19 -9.52 19.03
C GLU A 19 3.25 -11.04 18.90
N SER A 20 3.19 -11.76 20.03
CA SER A 20 3.24 -13.23 20.04
C SER A 20 1.94 -13.88 19.55
N GLU A 21 0.79 -13.24 19.74
CA GLU A 21 -0.51 -13.74 19.25
C GLU A 21 -0.69 -13.55 17.74
N GLU A 22 -0.12 -12.48 17.16
CA GLU A 22 -0.16 -12.27 15.69
C GLU A 22 0.82 -13.17 14.93
N GLU A 23 1.93 -13.59 15.52
CA GLU A 23 2.88 -14.50 14.87
C GLU A 23 2.33 -15.90 14.63
N THR A 24 1.28 -16.31 15.33
CA THR A 24 0.66 -17.65 15.24
C THR A 24 -0.70 -17.68 14.55
N MET A 25 -1.23 -16.51 14.12
CA MET A 25 -2.58 -16.44 13.55
C MET A 25 -2.66 -17.08 12.16
N ASP A 26 -3.59 -18.05 11.98
CA ASP A 26 -3.86 -18.67 10.68
C ASP A 26 -4.43 -17.65 9.68
N LEU A 27 -4.09 -17.82 8.39
CA LEU A 27 -4.60 -17.00 7.29
C LEU A 27 -6.12 -16.87 7.25
N LYS A 28 -6.84 -17.94 7.59
CA LYS A 28 -8.31 -17.95 7.64
C LYS A 28 -8.83 -17.06 8.77
N GLU A 29 -8.14 -17.04 9.89
CA GLU A 29 -8.50 -16.21 11.04
C GLU A 29 -8.29 -14.72 10.73
N ILE A 30 -7.13 -14.37 10.13
CA ILE A 30 -6.86 -13.05 9.59
C ILE A 30 -7.95 -12.64 8.58
N GLY A 31 -8.28 -13.55 7.66
CA GLY A 31 -9.32 -13.34 6.65
C GLY A 31 -10.69 -13.08 7.25
N GLN A 32 -11.09 -13.89 8.26
CA GLN A 32 -12.38 -13.74 8.93
C GLN A 32 -12.48 -12.43 9.70
N ARG A 33 -11.41 -12.03 10.39
CA ARG A 33 -11.35 -10.72 11.09
C ARG A 33 -11.52 -9.57 10.12
N ALA A 34 -10.79 -9.58 8.99
CA ALA A 34 -10.92 -8.56 7.96
C ALA A 34 -12.32 -8.55 7.32
N LYS A 35 -12.90 -9.73 7.06
CA LYS A 35 -14.25 -9.84 6.48
C LYS A 35 -15.32 -9.27 7.41
N ASN A 36 -15.27 -9.57 8.69
CA ASN A 36 -16.18 -9.00 9.68
C ASN A 36 -16.01 -7.48 9.77
N ALA A 37 -14.76 -7.00 9.75
CA ALA A 37 -14.45 -5.58 9.76
C ALA A 37 -14.99 -4.86 8.51
N SER A 38 -14.89 -5.47 7.32
CA SER A 38 -15.35 -4.85 6.07
C SER A 38 -16.83 -4.50 6.07
N TYR A 39 -17.67 -5.28 6.74
CA TYR A 39 -19.11 -4.97 6.88
C TYR A 39 -19.36 -3.71 7.72
N ILE A 40 -18.57 -3.51 8.77
CA ILE A 40 -18.67 -2.31 9.60
C ILE A 40 -18.17 -1.09 8.83
N LEU A 41 -17.01 -1.21 8.18
CA LEU A 41 -16.38 -0.13 7.42
C LEU A 41 -17.24 0.30 6.22
N GLY A 42 -17.89 -0.66 5.55
CA GLY A 42 -18.76 -0.39 4.40
C GLY A 42 -19.98 0.48 4.72
N THR A 43 -20.36 0.59 5.99
CA THR A 43 -21.47 1.45 6.47
C THR A 43 -20.98 2.72 7.17
N MET A 44 -19.67 2.88 7.35
CA MET A 44 -19.08 4.04 8.03
C MET A 44 -19.19 5.29 7.14
N ASP A 45 -19.58 6.41 7.75
CA ASP A 45 -19.63 7.70 7.04
C ASP A 45 -18.24 8.29 6.76
N SER A 46 -18.19 9.25 5.84
CA SER A 46 -16.94 9.89 5.40
C SER A 46 -16.25 10.67 6.52
N GLN A 47 -17.02 11.27 7.43
CA GLN A 47 -16.45 12.03 8.56
C GLN A 47 -15.67 11.07 9.46
N ARG A 48 -16.26 9.94 9.82
CA ARG A 48 -15.66 8.95 10.70
C ARG A 48 -14.43 8.30 10.08
N LYS A 49 -14.48 8.01 8.77
CA LYS A 49 -13.29 7.54 8.01
C LYS A 49 -12.17 8.57 8.04
N ASN A 50 -12.49 9.84 7.80
CA ASN A 50 -11.51 10.92 7.85
C ASN A 50 -10.90 11.14 9.25
N GLU A 51 -11.68 10.96 10.33
CA GLU A 51 -11.16 10.96 11.70
C GLU A 51 -10.12 9.86 11.91
N GLY A 52 -10.42 8.63 11.49
CA GLY A 52 -9.51 7.49 11.58
C GLY A 52 -8.22 7.71 10.80
N LEU A 53 -8.31 8.25 9.58
CA LEU A 53 -7.14 8.58 8.76
C LEU A 53 -6.27 9.67 9.41
N ARG A 54 -6.87 10.73 9.98
CA ARG A 54 -6.12 11.78 10.69
C ARG A 54 -5.40 11.22 11.91
N ALA A 55 -6.07 10.37 12.69
CA ALA A 55 -5.49 9.75 13.86
C ALA A 55 -4.33 8.81 13.49
N ALA A 56 -4.49 7.98 12.46
CA ALA A 56 -3.42 7.13 11.94
C ALA A 56 -2.21 7.96 11.43
N ALA A 57 -2.45 9.03 10.68
CA ALA A 57 -1.41 9.94 10.19
C ALA A 57 -0.67 10.62 11.36
N SER A 58 -1.39 11.03 12.40
CA SER A 58 -0.80 11.62 13.61
C SER A 58 0.11 10.64 14.35
N GLU A 59 -0.27 9.35 14.45
CA GLU A 59 0.57 8.33 15.08
C GLU A 59 1.82 8.03 14.25
N LEU A 60 1.70 7.96 12.91
CA LEU A 60 2.87 7.78 12.04
C LEU A 60 3.87 8.93 12.19
N SER A 61 3.40 10.17 12.25
CA SER A 61 4.24 11.35 12.49
C SER A 61 4.83 11.37 13.90
N GLY A 62 4.00 11.11 14.92
CA GLY A 62 4.42 11.16 16.33
C GLY A 62 5.40 10.05 16.74
N ARG A 63 5.29 8.87 16.10
CA ARG A 63 6.16 7.70 16.36
C ARG A 63 7.20 7.47 15.26
N ARG A 64 7.56 8.50 14.50
CA ARG A 64 8.51 8.40 13.38
C ARG A 64 9.86 7.79 13.78
N GLU A 65 10.37 8.06 14.98
CA GLU A 65 11.65 7.53 15.47
C GLU A 65 11.59 6.00 15.65
N GLU A 66 10.44 5.46 16.03
CA GLU A 66 10.23 4.00 16.13
C GLU A 66 10.24 3.36 14.73
N ILE A 67 9.54 3.97 13.78
CA ILE A 67 9.51 3.52 12.39
C ILE A 67 10.90 3.58 11.76
N LEU A 68 11.67 4.64 12.02
CA LEU A 68 13.04 4.79 11.51
C LEU A 68 13.97 3.73 12.08
N ARG A 69 13.89 3.42 13.39
CA ARG A 69 14.67 2.33 14.00
C ARG A 69 14.33 0.96 13.39
N ALA A 70 13.04 0.67 13.18
CA ALA A 70 12.62 -0.55 12.52
C ALA A 70 13.15 -0.64 11.08
N ASN A 71 13.15 0.48 10.37
CA ASN A 71 13.68 0.57 9.01
C ASN A 71 15.21 0.44 8.96
N GLU A 72 15.92 0.94 9.94
CA GLU A 72 17.38 0.77 10.03
C GLU A 72 17.77 -0.71 10.16
N GLU A 73 16.99 -1.49 10.92
CA GLU A 73 17.18 -2.95 11.03
C GLU A 73 16.90 -3.65 9.69
N ASP A 74 15.81 -3.30 8.99
CA ASP A 74 15.54 -3.82 7.65
C ASP A 74 16.67 -3.50 6.67
N LEU A 75 17.21 -2.28 6.71
CA LEU A 75 18.32 -1.85 5.86
C LEU A 75 19.63 -2.58 6.21
N ARG A 76 19.90 -2.82 7.49
CA ARG A 76 21.07 -3.59 7.94
C ARG A 76 21.02 -5.00 7.35
N LEU A 77 19.89 -5.70 7.54
CA LEU A 77 19.69 -7.05 7.02
C LEU A 77 19.76 -7.10 5.49
N ALA A 78 19.20 -6.10 4.81
CA ALA A 78 19.23 -6.02 3.35
C ALA A 78 20.65 -5.81 2.81
N ARG A 79 21.48 -5.00 3.47
CA ARG A 79 22.90 -4.81 3.11
C ARG A 79 23.71 -6.09 3.31
N GLU A 80 23.49 -6.81 4.41
CA GLU A 80 24.15 -8.10 4.68
C GLU A 80 23.83 -9.16 3.62
N LYS A 81 22.60 -9.13 3.08
CA LYS A 81 22.17 -9.98 1.96
C LYS A 81 22.68 -9.51 0.59
N GLY A 82 23.42 -8.41 0.51
CA GLY A 82 23.95 -7.88 -0.74
C GLY A 82 22.89 -7.23 -1.65
N MET A 83 21.82 -6.66 -1.09
CA MET A 83 20.76 -6.01 -1.87
C MET A 83 21.31 -4.88 -2.75
N ALA A 84 20.88 -4.82 -4.01
CA ALA A 84 21.28 -3.80 -4.96
C ALA A 84 20.91 -2.37 -4.49
N ARG A 85 21.79 -1.39 -4.77
CA ARG A 85 21.64 0.01 -4.31
C ARG A 85 20.25 0.62 -4.63
N GLY A 86 19.71 0.35 -5.82
CA GLY A 86 18.38 0.86 -6.19
C GLY A 86 17.23 0.28 -5.37
N LEU A 87 17.36 -0.96 -4.88
CA LEU A 87 16.40 -1.59 -3.98
C LEU A 87 16.56 -1.07 -2.54
N LEU A 88 17.80 -0.82 -2.10
CA LEU A 88 18.07 -0.18 -0.80
C LEU A 88 17.46 1.23 -0.74
N ASP A 89 17.55 2.02 -1.82
CA ASP A 89 16.89 3.33 -1.87
C ASP A 89 15.36 3.23 -1.79
N ARG A 90 14.78 2.19 -2.36
CA ARG A 90 13.32 1.94 -2.25
C ARG A 90 12.90 1.54 -0.84
N LEU A 91 13.75 0.80 -0.13
CA LEU A 91 13.52 0.34 1.23
C LEU A 91 13.71 1.45 2.27
N LEU A 92 14.63 2.38 2.01
CA LEU A 92 15.01 3.44 2.92
C LEU A 92 13.82 4.34 3.26
N LEU A 93 13.56 4.53 4.54
CA LEU A 93 12.74 5.61 5.08
C LEU A 93 13.65 6.69 5.67
N THR A 94 13.27 7.95 5.46
CA THR A 94 13.86 9.12 6.12
C THR A 94 12.75 9.92 6.80
N PRO A 95 13.06 10.85 7.70
CA PRO A 95 12.05 11.74 8.27
C PRO A 95 11.19 12.42 7.21
N GLU A 96 11.80 12.89 6.11
CA GLU A 96 11.12 13.56 5.00
C GLU A 96 10.22 12.59 4.23
N ARG A 97 10.63 11.32 4.06
CA ARG A 97 9.79 10.29 3.41
C ARG A 97 8.60 9.93 4.28
N ILE A 98 8.74 9.87 5.60
CA ILE A 98 7.62 9.66 6.52
C ILE A 98 6.66 10.86 6.47
N GLU A 99 7.18 12.09 6.48
CA GLU A 99 6.36 13.28 6.32
C GLU A 99 5.61 13.29 4.97
N GLY A 100 6.26 12.81 3.91
CA GLY A 100 5.64 12.60 2.60
C GLY A 100 4.47 11.60 2.67
N ILE A 101 4.60 10.52 3.44
CA ILE A 101 3.51 9.55 3.69
C ILE A 101 2.34 10.25 4.41
N VAL A 102 2.62 10.99 5.47
CA VAL A 102 1.60 11.72 6.24
C VAL A 102 0.87 12.74 5.37
N THR A 103 1.62 13.47 4.54
CA THR A 103 1.06 14.41 3.55
C THR A 103 0.17 13.68 2.52
N GLY A 104 0.61 12.53 2.02
CA GLY A 104 -0.19 11.68 1.12
C GLY A 104 -1.51 11.24 1.77
N MET A 105 -1.48 10.84 3.04
CA MET A 105 -2.70 10.51 3.79
C MET A 105 -3.63 11.74 3.95
N ALA A 106 -3.08 12.93 4.19
CA ALA A 106 -3.85 14.17 4.23
C ALA A 106 -4.54 14.46 2.89
N GLN A 107 -3.83 14.28 1.78
CA GLN A 107 -4.44 14.40 0.44
C GLN A 107 -5.58 13.40 0.22
N VAL A 108 -5.45 12.16 0.69
CA VAL A 108 -6.55 11.15 0.62
C VAL A 108 -7.75 11.58 1.46
N ILE A 109 -7.53 12.22 2.61
CA ILE A 109 -8.61 12.76 3.45
C ILE A 109 -9.41 13.83 2.70
N ASP A 110 -8.73 14.68 1.94
CA ASP A 110 -9.34 15.79 1.18
C ASP A 110 -10.09 15.33 -0.07
N LEU A 111 -9.84 14.12 -0.57
CA LEU A 111 -10.60 13.55 -1.68
C LEU A 111 -12.05 13.30 -1.29
N GLU A 112 -12.96 13.47 -2.26
CA GLU A 112 -14.35 13.03 -2.10
C GLU A 112 -14.42 11.53 -1.84
N ASP A 113 -15.34 11.14 -0.96
CA ASP A 113 -15.63 9.71 -0.74
C ASP A 113 -16.48 9.20 -1.91
N PRO A 114 -15.98 8.23 -2.69
CA PRO A 114 -16.73 7.72 -3.83
C PRO A 114 -17.88 6.80 -3.41
N ILE A 115 -17.91 6.32 -2.16
CA ILE A 115 -18.89 5.35 -1.71
C ILE A 115 -20.26 6.02 -1.48
N GLY A 116 -21.28 5.42 -2.06
CA GLY A 116 -22.63 5.98 -2.00
C GLY A 116 -22.98 6.88 -3.18
N GLN A 117 -22.02 7.25 -4.03
CA GLN A 117 -22.26 8.06 -5.22
C GLN A 117 -23.21 7.34 -6.19
N VAL A 118 -24.30 8.00 -6.57
CA VAL A 118 -25.23 7.50 -7.59
C VAL A 118 -24.75 7.90 -8.98
N LEU A 119 -24.42 6.91 -9.80
CA LEU A 119 -23.90 7.11 -11.15
C LEU A 119 -25.01 7.33 -12.18
N SER A 120 -26.16 6.66 -12.00
CA SER A 120 -27.32 6.81 -12.88
C SER A 120 -28.59 6.43 -12.15
N MET A 121 -29.72 6.97 -12.62
CA MET A 121 -31.05 6.63 -12.17
C MET A 121 -32.01 6.63 -13.36
N LYS A 122 -32.72 5.52 -13.63
CA LYS A 122 -33.58 5.37 -14.82
C LYS A 122 -34.92 4.77 -14.45
N LYS A 123 -35.99 5.43 -14.85
CA LYS A 123 -37.36 4.87 -14.79
C LYS A 123 -37.58 3.90 -15.94
N ARG A 124 -38.05 2.70 -15.64
CA ARG A 124 -38.37 1.67 -16.65
C ARG A 124 -39.84 1.80 -17.08
N PRO A 125 -40.24 1.23 -18.23
CA PRO A 125 -41.62 1.26 -18.68
C PRO A 125 -42.62 0.65 -17.71
N ASN A 126 -42.20 -0.34 -16.92
CA ASN A 126 -43.01 -0.98 -15.88
C ASN A 126 -43.11 -0.18 -14.58
N GLY A 127 -42.56 1.05 -14.53
CA GLY A 127 -42.59 1.94 -13.36
C GLY A 127 -41.41 1.78 -12.37
N LEU A 128 -40.58 0.73 -12.51
CA LEU A 128 -39.41 0.56 -11.65
C LEU A 128 -38.40 1.69 -11.83
N LEU A 129 -37.85 2.17 -10.72
CA LEU A 129 -36.73 3.09 -10.71
C LEU A 129 -35.43 2.30 -10.41
N ILE A 130 -34.55 2.19 -11.41
CA ILE A 130 -33.31 1.45 -11.32
C ILE A 130 -32.17 2.44 -11.23
N GLY A 131 -31.34 2.32 -10.15
CA GLY A 131 -30.16 3.13 -9.93
C GLY A 131 -28.88 2.29 -9.89
N GLN A 132 -27.77 2.92 -10.25
CA GLN A 132 -26.43 2.39 -10.10
C GLN A 132 -25.69 3.22 -9.04
N LYS A 133 -25.22 2.57 -7.97
CA LYS A 133 -24.56 3.21 -6.84
C LYS A 133 -23.21 2.54 -6.58
N ARG A 134 -22.19 3.33 -6.26
CA ARG A 134 -20.87 2.81 -5.84
C ARG A 134 -20.92 2.23 -4.44
N VAL A 135 -20.32 1.05 -4.27
CA VAL A 135 -20.19 0.35 -3.00
C VAL A 135 -18.74 -0.09 -2.81
N PRO A 136 -18.27 -0.35 -1.57
CA PRO A 136 -16.96 -0.93 -1.33
C PRO A 136 -16.80 -2.30 -2.01
N LEU A 137 -15.57 -2.68 -2.31
CA LEU A 137 -15.23 -4.02 -2.77
C LEU A 137 -15.37 -5.07 -1.65
N GLY A 138 -15.02 -4.70 -0.43
CA GLY A 138 -15.03 -5.54 0.75
C GLY A 138 -13.66 -5.67 1.39
N VAL A 139 -12.98 -6.80 1.22
CA VAL A 139 -11.63 -7.06 1.71
C VAL A 139 -10.65 -7.03 0.55
N VAL A 140 -9.69 -6.12 0.59
CA VAL A 140 -8.63 -5.97 -0.41
C VAL A 140 -7.35 -6.60 0.12
N GLY A 141 -6.82 -7.60 -0.57
CA GLY A 141 -5.50 -8.14 -0.32
C GLY A 141 -4.44 -7.36 -1.12
N ILE A 142 -3.34 -7.00 -0.49
CA ILE A 142 -2.23 -6.34 -1.20
C ILE A 142 -0.94 -7.10 -0.94
N ILE A 143 -0.31 -7.61 -2.02
CA ILE A 143 1.02 -8.22 -1.98
C ILE A 143 2.02 -7.23 -2.57
N TYR A 144 3.07 -6.88 -1.80
CA TYR A 144 4.04 -5.87 -2.24
C TYR A 144 5.48 -6.22 -1.82
N GLU A 145 6.44 -5.71 -2.59
CA GLU A 145 7.88 -5.88 -2.34
C GLU A 145 8.42 -4.74 -1.45
N ALA A 146 9.73 -4.64 -1.31
CA ALA A 146 10.51 -3.73 -0.48
C ALA A 146 10.15 -2.23 -0.64
N ARG A 147 8.95 -1.83 -0.22
CA ARG A 147 8.43 -0.46 -0.26
C ARG A 147 7.57 -0.19 0.98
N PRO A 148 8.17 0.18 2.12
CA PRO A 148 7.41 0.38 3.36
C PRO A 148 6.27 1.39 3.24
N ASN A 149 6.42 2.45 2.42
CA ASN A 149 5.38 3.45 2.19
C ASN A 149 4.07 2.85 1.68
N VAL A 150 4.12 1.73 0.93
CA VAL A 150 2.91 1.06 0.41
C VAL A 150 1.98 0.63 1.54
N THR A 151 2.52 0.30 2.72
CA THR A 151 1.73 -0.06 3.91
C THR A 151 0.71 1.02 4.28
N ALA A 152 1.15 2.27 4.38
CA ALA A 152 0.29 3.39 4.73
C ALA A 152 -0.58 3.85 3.54
N ASP A 153 -0.02 3.88 2.33
CA ASP A 153 -0.75 4.26 1.11
C ASP A 153 -1.92 3.31 0.87
N ALA A 154 -1.67 1.99 0.96
CA ALA A 154 -2.67 0.96 0.79
C ALA A 154 -3.77 1.04 1.86
N PHE A 155 -3.38 1.22 3.14
CA PHE A 155 -4.33 1.43 4.20
C PHE A 155 -5.21 2.66 3.93
N ALA A 156 -4.61 3.81 3.63
CA ALA A 156 -5.34 5.06 3.46
C ALA A 156 -6.38 4.97 2.33
N LEU A 157 -5.99 4.43 1.18
CA LEU A 157 -6.88 4.29 0.02
C LEU A 157 -8.00 3.28 0.27
N CYS A 158 -7.69 2.12 0.84
CA CYS A 158 -8.68 1.10 1.16
C CYS A 158 -9.67 1.61 2.22
N PHE A 159 -9.16 2.18 3.30
CA PHE A 159 -9.99 2.67 4.40
C PHE A 159 -10.90 3.83 3.96
N LYS A 160 -10.39 4.81 3.19
CA LYS A 160 -11.19 5.91 2.63
C LYS A 160 -12.34 5.40 1.79
N THR A 161 -12.11 4.34 1.01
CA THR A 161 -13.10 3.74 0.11
C THR A 161 -13.91 2.61 0.75
N GLY A 162 -13.90 2.51 2.09
CA GLY A 162 -14.75 1.59 2.84
C GLY A 162 -14.33 0.12 2.77
N ASN A 163 -13.06 -0.17 2.43
CA ASN A 163 -12.54 -1.53 2.30
C ASN A 163 -11.60 -1.87 3.46
N ALA A 164 -11.76 -3.03 4.07
CA ALA A 164 -10.73 -3.60 4.92
C ALA A 164 -9.55 -4.06 4.07
N VAL A 165 -8.33 -3.99 4.62
CA VAL A 165 -7.12 -4.36 3.90
C VAL A 165 -6.32 -5.43 4.65
N ILE A 166 -5.84 -6.44 3.90
CA ILE A 166 -4.86 -7.41 4.38
C ILE A 166 -3.57 -7.17 3.59
N LEU A 167 -2.52 -6.84 4.31
CA LEU A 167 -1.21 -6.49 3.79
C LEU A 167 -0.27 -7.69 3.89
N ARG A 168 0.43 -8.00 2.80
CA ARG A 168 1.53 -8.97 2.76
C ARG A 168 2.73 -8.32 2.10
N GLY A 169 3.62 -7.75 2.92
CA GLY A 169 4.89 -7.19 2.46
C GLY A 169 5.96 -8.25 2.23
N GLY A 170 7.01 -7.89 1.52
CA GLY A 170 8.21 -8.71 1.40
C GLY A 170 8.97 -8.81 2.73
N SER A 171 9.81 -9.86 2.88
CA SER A 171 10.66 -10.07 4.07
C SER A 171 11.65 -8.93 4.32
N ASP A 172 12.00 -8.17 3.30
CA ASP A 172 13.02 -7.12 3.40
C ASP A 172 12.53 -5.85 4.12
N ALA A 173 11.21 -5.69 4.32
CA ALA A 173 10.60 -4.53 4.95
C ALA A 173 9.70 -4.91 6.14
N ILE A 174 9.83 -6.10 6.69
CA ILE A 174 8.86 -6.62 7.65
C ILE A 174 8.83 -5.82 8.95
N ASN A 175 9.98 -5.38 9.44
CA ASN A 175 10.06 -4.60 10.68
C ASN A 175 9.44 -3.21 10.50
N SER A 176 9.74 -2.54 9.39
CA SER A 176 9.11 -1.26 9.02
C SER A 176 7.59 -1.40 8.88
N ASN A 177 7.13 -2.47 8.21
CA ASN A 177 5.70 -2.71 8.00
C ASN A 177 4.97 -2.96 9.32
N ARG A 178 5.55 -3.75 10.24
CA ARG A 178 5.01 -3.98 11.60
C ARG A 178 4.89 -2.67 12.38
N ALA A 179 5.96 -1.85 12.41
CA ALA A 179 5.95 -0.57 13.09
C ALA A 179 4.87 0.38 12.54
N MET A 180 4.75 0.47 11.21
CA MET A 180 3.73 1.33 10.58
C MET A 180 2.31 0.83 10.84
N VAL A 181 2.05 -0.47 10.75
CA VAL A 181 0.71 -1.04 11.04
C VAL A 181 0.36 -0.86 12.51
N SER A 182 1.33 -1.01 13.44
CA SER A 182 1.13 -0.71 14.86
C SER A 182 0.68 0.75 15.07
N CYS A 183 1.39 1.72 14.48
CA CYS A 183 1.00 3.14 14.54
C CYS A 183 -0.43 3.37 13.98
N ILE A 184 -0.75 2.79 12.83
CA ILE A 184 -2.07 2.91 12.20
C ILE A 184 -3.16 2.36 13.13
N ARG A 185 -2.98 1.16 13.67
CA ARG A 185 -3.93 0.53 14.59
C ARG A 185 -4.15 1.33 15.86
N ASP A 186 -3.08 1.85 16.45
CA ASP A 186 -3.17 2.68 17.65
C ASP A 186 -3.91 4.00 17.37
N GLY A 187 -3.70 4.59 16.19
CA GLY A 187 -4.48 5.76 15.74
C GLY A 187 -5.96 5.46 15.65
N LEU A 188 -6.33 4.34 15.03
CA LEU A 188 -7.72 3.90 14.93
C LEU A 188 -8.35 3.67 16.32
N LYS A 189 -7.64 2.98 17.23
CA LYS A 189 -8.08 2.74 18.61
C LYS A 189 -8.36 4.04 19.37
N LYS A 190 -7.51 5.05 19.24
CA LYS A 190 -7.70 6.36 19.90
C LYS A 190 -9.01 7.04 19.50
N CYS A 191 -9.49 6.77 18.29
CA CYS A 191 -10.79 7.23 17.81
C CYS A 191 -11.93 6.25 18.12
N GLY A 192 -11.70 5.12 18.82
CA GLY A 192 -12.70 4.08 19.02
C GLY A 192 -13.12 3.39 17.71
N ILE A 193 -12.20 3.30 16.75
CA ILE A 193 -12.39 2.61 15.46
C ILE A 193 -11.67 1.25 15.56
N PRO A 194 -12.31 0.13 15.14
CA PRO A 194 -11.70 -1.19 15.21
C PRO A 194 -10.40 -1.28 14.43
N GLU A 195 -9.34 -1.79 15.05
CA GLU A 195 -8.04 -2.01 14.40
C GLU A 195 -8.07 -3.09 13.31
N ALA A 196 -9.09 -3.95 13.35
CA ALA A 196 -9.25 -5.06 12.42
C ALA A 196 -9.43 -4.64 10.95
N PHE A 197 -9.59 -3.34 10.67
CA PHE A 197 -9.65 -2.81 9.31
C PHE A 197 -8.33 -2.90 8.56
N VAL A 198 -7.20 -3.04 9.27
CA VAL A 198 -5.88 -3.28 8.70
C VAL A 198 -5.25 -4.52 9.34
N GLN A 199 -4.97 -5.52 8.51
CA GLN A 199 -4.30 -6.75 8.89
C GLN A 199 -2.95 -6.82 8.20
N LEU A 200 -1.94 -7.36 8.90
CA LEU A 200 -0.61 -7.62 8.34
C LEU A 200 -0.29 -9.11 8.49
N ILE A 201 0.06 -9.75 7.39
CA ILE A 201 0.61 -11.10 7.41
C ILE A 201 2.11 -10.96 7.71
N THR A 202 2.52 -11.47 8.86
CA THR A 202 3.92 -11.37 9.34
C THR A 202 4.77 -12.52 8.84
N ASP A 203 4.18 -13.67 8.53
CA ASP A 203 4.89 -14.77 7.86
C ASP A 203 5.17 -14.42 6.39
N THR A 204 6.45 -14.27 6.10
CA THR A 204 6.95 -13.91 4.77
C THR A 204 7.28 -15.10 3.89
N SER A 205 6.94 -16.33 4.30
CA SER A 205 7.18 -17.55 3.53
C SER A 205 6.44 -17.54 2.18
N ARG A 206 6.94 -18.36 1.24
CA ARG A 206 6.28 -18.54 -0.06
C ARG A 206 4.99 -19.32 0.07
N GLU A 207 4.93 -20.22 1.02
CA GLU A 207 3.75 -21.04 1.32
C GLU A 207 2.59 -20.14 1.76
N THR A 208 2.82 -19.28 2.73
CA THR A 208 1.84 -18.29 3.20
C THR A 208 1.43 -17.32 2.09
N ALA A 209 2.36 -16.88 1.23
CA ALA A 209 1.99 -16.07 0.08
C ALA A 209 1.05 -16.80 -0.88
N THR A 210 1.31 -18.09 -1.16
CA THR A 210 0.43 -18.90 -2.01
C THR A 210 -0.92 -19.15 -1.35
N GLY A 211 -0.95 -19.42 -0.06
CA GLY A 211 -2.18 -19.54 0.72
C GLY A 211 -3.02 -18.27 0.68
N PHE A 212 -2.37 -17.11 0.80
CA PHE A 212 -3.04 -15.82 0.72
C PHE A 212 -3.66 -15.56 -0.66
N MET A 213 -2.97 -15.91 -1.76
CA MET A 213 -3.50 -15.80 -3.13
C MET A 213 -4.73 -16.68 -3.37
N ARG A 214 -4.97 -17.67 -2.51
CA ARG A 214 -6.06 -18.64 -2.59
C ARG A 214 -7.10 -18.51 -1.46
N LEU A 215 -7.09 -17.39 -0.76
CA LEU A 215 -7.95 -17.15 0.39
C LEU A 215 -9.39 -16.75 -0.03
N ASN A 216 -10.01 -17.62 -0.85
CA ASN A 216 -11.36 -17.44 -1.37
C ASN A 216 -12.40 -17.35 -0.23
N GLY A 217 -13.41 -16.51 -0.43
CA GLY A 217 -14.46 -16.27 0.56
C GLY A 217 -14.11 -15.23 1.62
N TYR A 218 -12.82 -14.95 1.80
CA TYR A 218 -12.32 -13.91 2.71
C TYR A 218 -11.83 -12.67 1.95
N LEU A 219 -11.08 -12.86 0.87
CA LEU A 219 -10.65 -11.78 -0.02
C LEU A 219 -11.66 -11.60 -1.15
N ASP A 220 -11.97 -10.34 -1.45
CA ASP A 220 -12.81 -9.96 -2.58
C ASP A 220 -11.97 -9.59 -3.81
N VAL A 221 -10.75 -9.07 -3.58
CA VAL A 221 -9.79 -8.74 -4.65
C VAL A 221 -8.36 -8.75 -4.12
N LEU A 222 -7.42 -9.09 -4.98
CA LEU A 222 -5.97 -9.08 -4.70
C LEU A 222 -5.26 -8.09 -5.65
N ILE A 223 -4.36 -7.26 -5.11
CA ILE A 223 -3.62 -6.26 -5.86
C ILE A 223 -2.11 -6.48 -5.65
N PRO A 224 -1.38 -6.98 -6.66
CA PRO A 224 0.08 -7.07 -6.59
C PRO A 224 0.73 -5.70 -6.85
N ARG A 225 1.75 -5.36 -6.05
CA ARG A 225 2.56 -4.14 -6.17
C ARG A 225 4.04 -4.48 -6.12
N GLY A 226 4.67 -4.69 -7.26
CA GLY A 226 6.08 -5.10 -7.33
C GLY A 226 6.59 -5.21 -8.75
N GLY A 227 7.68 -5.96 -8.93
CA GLY A 227 8.25 -6.25 -10.24
C GLY A 227 7.38 -7.22 -11.05
N ALA A 228 7.67 -7.31 -12.36
CA ALA A 228 6.93 -8.17 -13.29
C ALA A 228 6.86 -9.65 -12.83
N GLY A 229 7.90 -10.13 -12.15
CA GLY A 229 7.93 -11.51 -11.61
C GLY A 229 6.86 -11.74 -10.53
N LEU A 230 6.72 -10.80 -9.58
CA LEU A 230 5.67 -10.89 -8.56
C LEU A 230 4.28 -10.81 -9.19
N ILE A 231 4.06 -9.85 -10.09
CA ILE A 231 2.76 -9.66 -10.75
C ILE A 231 2.37 -10.93 -11.49
N ARG A 232 3.26 -11.48 -12.31
CA ARG A 232 3.03 -12.74 -13.03
C ARG A 232 2.71 -13.90 -12.09
N SER A 233 3.50 -14.04 -11.02
CA SER A 233 3.27 -15.11 -10.03
C SER A 233 1.90 -15.00 -9.36
N VAL A 234 1.44 -13.78 -9.05
CA VAL A 234 0.11 -13.57 -8.47
C VAL A 234 -0.98 -13.92 -9.48
N VAL A 235 -0.86 -13.45 -10.72
CA VAL A 235 -1.86 -13.72 -11.78
C VAL A 235 -1.98 -15.21 -12.07
N GLU A 236 -0.85 -15.93 -12.13
CA GLU A 236 -0.84 -17.37 -12.45
C GLU A 236 -1.31 -18.27 -11.29
N ASN A 237 -1.14 -17.84 -10.04
CA ASN A 237 -1.40 -18.68 -8.87
C ASN A 237 -2.63 -18.28 -8.05
N SER A 238 -3.17 -17.09 -8.28
CA SER A 238 -4.35 -16.62 -7.54
C SER A 238 -5.64 -17.27 -8.02
N THR A 239 -6.48 -17.65 -7.06
CA THR A 239 -7.88 -18.00 -7.31
C THR A 239 -8.85 -16.90 -6.88
N VAL A 240 -8.34 -15.86 -6.22
CA VAL A 240 -9.05 -14.62 -5.91
C VAL A 240 -8.92 -13.68 -7.13
N PRO A 241 -9.94 -12.89 -7.49
CA PRO A 241 -9.84 -11.89 -8.55
C PRO A 241 -8.64 -10.96 -8.35
N VAL A 242 -7.86 -10.71 -9.41
CA VAL A 242 -6.65 -9.87 -9.36
C VAL A 242 -6.86 -8.60 -10.16
N ILE A 243 -6.50 -7.46 -9.57
CA ILE A 243 -6.32 -6.20 -10.29
C ILE A 243 -4.82 -5.99 -10.45
N GLU A 244 -4.31 -6.23 -11.65
CA GLU A 244 -2.90 -6.10 -11.96
C GLU A 244 -2.59 -4.84 -12.77
N THR A 245 -1.32 -4.46 -12.75
CA THR A 245 -0.76 -3.43 -13.62
C THR A 245 0.25 -4.07 -14.57
N GLY A 246 0.32 -3.59 -15.82
CA GLY A 246 1.38 -3.96 -16.74
C GLY A 246 2.73 -3.34 -16.37
N THR A 247 3.77 -3.72 -17.09
CA THR A 247 5.09 -3.05 -17.08
C THR A 247 4.99 -1.72 -17.79
N GLY A 248 5.44 -0.64 -17.13
CA GLY A 248 5.60 0.66 -17.79
C GLY A 248 6.76 0.62 -18.77
N ASN A 249 6.61 1.24 -19.92
CA ASN A 249 7.69 1.57 -20.85
C ASN A 249 7.47 3.01 -21.30
N CYS A 250 8.04 3.95 -20.53
CA CYS A 250 7.79 5.37 -20.73
C CYS A 250 8.65 5.96 -21.82
N HIS A 251 8.02 6.66 -22.73
CA HIS A 251 8.65 7.27 -23.89
C HIS A 251 8.59 8.79 -23.81
N VAL A 252 9.63 9.45 -24.29
CA VAL A 252 9.60 10.86 -24.62
C VAL A 252 9.81 10.97 -26.12
N TYR A 253 8.94 11.71 -26.81
CA TYR A 253 9.08 12.01 -28.23
C TYR A 253 9.39 13.51 -28.41
N VAL A 254 10.48 13.81 -29.11
CA VAL A 254 10.90 15.16 -29.48
C VAL A 254 10.56 15.36 -30.95
N ASP A 255 9.57 16.18 -31.21
CA ASP A 255 9.07 16.54 -32.55
C ASP A 255 9.99 17.54 -33.24
N GLU A 256 9.86 17.67 -34.59
CA GLU A 256 10.63 18.65 -35.36
C GLU A 256 10.33 20.10 -34.96
N SER A 257 9.11 20.37 -34.48
CA SER A 257 8.63 21.66 -34.02
C SER A 257 8.92 21.95 -32.54
N ALA A 258 9.55 21.01 -31.81
CA ALA A 258 9.82 21.17 -30.39
C ALA A 258 10.81 22.31 -30.10
N ASP A 259 10.59 23.00 -28.98
CA ASP A 259 11.63 23.81 -28.34
C ASP A 259 12.69 22.85 -27.78
N LEU A 260 13.91 22.91 -28.33
CA LEU A 260 14.94 21.93 -28.02
C LEU A 260 15.52 22.11 -26.62
N ASP A 261 15.58 23.32 -26.09
CA ASP A 261 16.06 23.58 -24.73
C ASP A 261 15.06 23.02 -23.69
N MET A 262 13.78 23.29 -23.88
CA MET A 262 12.72 22.70 -23.06
C MET A 262 12.69 21.17 -23.19
N ALA A 263 12.87 20.62 -24.38
CA ALA A 263 12.92 19.19 -24.61
C ALA A 263 14.09 18.52 -23.87
N LEU A 264 15.25 19.16 -23.84
CA LEU A 264 16.43 18.70 -23.11
C LEU A 264 16.16 18.62 -21.61
N ASP A 265 15.60 19.67 -21.02
CA ASP A 265 15.25 19.72 -19.60
C ASP A 265 14.24 18.61 -19.24
N ILE A 266 13.21 18.41 -20.07
CA ILE A 266 12.21 17.36 -19.87
C ILE A 266 12.87 15.98 -19.94
N VAL A 267 13.68 15.68 -20.96
CA VAL A 267 14.33 14.37 -21.13
C VAL A 267 15.31 14.12 -19.99
N PHE A 268 16.13 15.12 -19.65
CA PHE A 268 17.08 15.04 -18.53
C PHE A 268 16.34 14.73 -17.21
N ASN A 269 15.32 15.49 -16.88
CA ASN A 269 14.52 15.25 -15.67
C ASN A 269 13.83 13.88 -15.70
N ALA A 270 13.19 13.51 -16.81
CA ALA A 270 12.48 12.24 -16.94
C ALA A 270 13.41 11.01 -16.79
N LYS A 271 14.69 11.14 -17.13
CA LYS A 271 15.68 10.06 -17.02
C LYS A 271 16.45 10.06 -15.71
N THR A 272 16.75 11.22 -15.11
CA THR A 272 17.73 11.33 -14.03
C THR A 272 17.14 11.62 -12.64
N GLN A 273 15.96 12.23 -12.56
CA GLN A 273 15.33 12.59 -11.28
C GLN A 273 15.22 11.37 -10.34
N ARG A 274 14.71 10.26 -10.84
CA ARG A 274 14.60 8.99 -10.10
C ARG A 274 14.50 7.80 -11.05
N ILE A 275 15.61 7.16 -11.34
CA ILE A 275 15.69 6.06 -12.31
C ILE A 275 14.97 4.78 -11.90
N GLY A 276 14.71 4.60 -10.61
CA GLY A 276 14.12 3.37 -10.05
C GLY A 276 12.58 3.36 -9.99
N VAL A 277 11.88 4.27 -10.68
CA VAL A 277 10.42 4.35 -10.70
C VAL A 277 9.84 3.92 -12.05
N CYS A 278 8.57 3.48 -12.03
CA CYS A 278 7.89 2.96 -13.21
C CYS A 278 7.58 4.00 -14.30
N ASN A 279 7.70 5.29 -13.99
CA ASN A 279 7.49 6.40 -14.91
C ASN A 279 8.79 7.13 -15.32
N ALA A 280 9.96 6.57 -15.03
CA ALA A 280 11.21 7.06 -15.59
C ALA A 280 11.25 6.80 -17.10
N CYS A 281 11.85 7.70 -17.86
CA CYS A 281 12.01 7.55 -19.31
C CYS A 281 12.89 6.34 -19.63
N GLU A 282 12.40 5.42 -20.45
CA GLU A 282 13.13 4.25 -20.95
C GLU A 282 13.50 4.40 -22.42
N SER A 283 12.66 5.05 -23.21
CA SER A 283 12.86 5.25 -24.63
C SER A 283 12.78 6.72 -25.01
N LEU A 284 13.77 7.21 -25.74
CA LEU A 284 13.77 8.54 -26.34
C LEU A 284 13.58 8.38 -27.86
N LEU A 285 12.54 8.98 -28.38
CA LEU A 285 12.25 9.06 -29.80
C LEU A 285 12.47 10.51 -30.26
N VAL A 286 13.22 10.71 -31.34
CA VAL A 286 13.50 12.06 -31.88
C VAL A 286 13.13 12.09 -33.36
N HIS A 287 12.38 13.11 -33.78
CA HIS A 287 12.08 13.33 -35.18
C HIS A 287 13.39 13.48 -35.96
N ARG A 288 13.45 12.95 -37.21
CA ARG A 288 14.65 12.92 -38.01
C ARG A 288 15.27 14.32 -38.17
N ASP A 289 14.44 15.32 -38.45
CA ASP A 289 14.91 16.69 -38.74
C ASP A 289 15.30 17.46 -37.47
N ALA A 290 14.94 16.97 -36.28
CA ALA A 290 15.43 17.47 -35.00
C ALA A 290 16.71 16.76 -34.52
N ALA A 291 16.97 15.53 -34.98
CA ALA A 291 17.98 14.64 -34.42
C ALA A 291 19.40 15.24 -34.44
N GLU A 292 19.83 15.85 -35.54
CA GLU A 292 21.18 16.44 -35.67
C GLU A 292 21.42 17.61 -34.69
N ARG A 293 20.37 18.31 -34.31
CA ARG A 293 20.44 19.45 -33.39
C ARG A 293 20.24 19.05 -31.92
N PHE A 294 19.55 17.94 -31.68
CA PHE A 294 19.13 17.55 -30.33
C PHE A 294 19.99 16.46 -29.70
N LEU A 295 20.52 15.52 -30.50
CA LEU A 295 21.28 14.38 -29.97
C LEU A 295 22.76 14.67 -29.61
N PRO A 296 23.48 15.63 -30.19
CA PRO A 296 24.83 15.99 -29.74
C PRO A 296 24.82 16.63 -28.38
#